data_5236a5684546940b2b9a53ab5acf5510
#
_entry.id   5236a5684546940b2b9a53ab5acf5510
#
_cell.length_a   1.000
_cell.length_b   1.000
_cell.length_c   1.000
_cell.angle_alpha   90.00
_cell.angle_beta   90.00
_cell.angle_gamma   90.00
#
_symmetry.space_group_name_H-M   'P 1'
#
loop_
_entity.id
_entity.type
_entity.pdbx_description
1 polymer ?
#
loop_
_entity_poly.entity_id
_entity_poly.type
_entity_poly.pdbx_seq_one_letter_code
_entity_poly.pdbx_strand_id
1 'polypeptide(L)'
;MKITNHNVYDLDNAIRASKYPMASDVTTKDCEITNTVRSLGKTKRGSGEDNFLNGVLVSFDLTCSNKMWIEFERYHFAEIISSQSTMHRITRLLEENVFNEYVDERIKDVLKDILSQYYMADTPEERKEAYLRLLYNVPSGIELTAHIVTNYGQLKTMWHQRHNHRLPEWRKFWDWILTLPSFSELTGIEKEKKNADN
;
A
#
# COMPACT_ATOMS: atom_id res chain seq x y z
N MET A 1 -9.32 -2.28 4.78
CA MET A 1 -8.37 -1.81 3.73
C MET A 1 -9.10 -1.56 2.43
N LYS A 2 -8.81 -0.45 1.73
CA LYS A 2 -9.36 -0.05 0.43
C LYS A 2 -8.26 0.57 -0.43
N ILE A 3 -8.31 0.34 -1.76
CA ILE A 3 -7.41 1.00 -2.73
C ILE A 3 -8.27 1.70 -3.78
N THR A 4 -7.94 2.96 -4.05
CA THR A 4 -8.66 3.81 -5.02
C THR A 4 -7.68 4.66 -5.81
N ASN A 5 -8.16 5.34 -6.85
CA ASN A 5 -7.39 6.30 -7.64
C ASN A 5 -6.04 5.75 -8.15
N HIS A 6 -6.01 4.47 -8.55
CA HIS A 6 -4.76 3.86 -9.01
C HIS A 6 -4.50 4.11 -10.48
N ASN A 7 -3.23 4.32 -10.81
CA ASN A 7 -2.73 4.48 -12.17
C ASN A 7 -1.39 3.76 -12.32
N VAL A 8 -1.13 3.26 -13.52
CA VAL A 8 0.16 2.68 -13.93
C VAL A 8 0.74 3.54 -15.04
N TYR A 9 1.99 3.92 -14.91
CA TYR A 9 2.68 4.79 -15.84
C TYR A 9 3.92 4.11 -16.41
N ASP A 10 4.25 4.49 -17.63
CA ASP A 10 5.50 4.16 -18.33
C ASP A 10 5.75 2.67 -18.61
N LEU A 11 4.70 1.84 -18.57
CA LEU A 11 4.79 0.40 -18.79
C LEU A 11 5.43 0.07 -20.15
N ASP A 12 4.93 0.68 -21.22
CA ASP A 12 5.41 0.41 -22.59
C ASP A 12 6.88 0.82 -22.77
N ASN A 13 7.29 1.98 -22.23
CA ASN A 13 8.66 2.43 -22.30
C ASN A 13 9.60 1.54 -21.46
N ALA A 14 9.19 1.08 -20.30
CA ALA A 14 9.96 0.17 -19.49
C ALA A 14 10.17 -1.19 -20.19
N ILE A 15 9.13 -1.73 -20.83
CA ILE A 15 9.23 -2.95 -21.65
C ILE A 15 10.18 -2.73 -22.83
N ARG A 16 10.05 -1.63 -23.55
CA ARG A 16 10.95 -1.26 -24.66
C ARG A 16 12.40 -1.16 -24.18
N ALA A 17 12.63 -0.45 -23.06
CA ALA A 17 13.96 -0.26 -22.50
C ALA A 17 14.63 -1.57 -22.05
N SER A 18 13.86 -2.57 -21.60
CA SER A 18 14.39 -3.89 -21.24
C SER A 18 15.10 -4.61 -22.39
N LYS A 19 14.82 -4.21 -23.66
CA LYS A 19 15.40 -4.78 -24.87
C LYS A 19 16.71 -4.11 -25.30
N TYR A 20 17.07 -2.94 -24.74
CA TYR A 20 18.22 -2.14 -25.17
C TYR A 20 19.57 -2.88 -25.19
N PRO A 21 19.92 -3.75 -24.22
CA PRO A 21 21.21 -4.43 -24.26
C PRO A 21 21.46 -5.26 -25.53
N MET A 22 20.39 -5.70 -26.19
CA MET A 22 20.46 -6.53 -27.43
C MET A 22 19.94 -5.81 -28.68
N ALA A 23 19.54 -4.54 -28.54
CA ALA A 23 18.97 -3.79 -29.68
C ALA A 23 20.06 -3.23 -30.58
N SER A 24 19.94 -3.44 -31.88
CA SER A 24 20.72 -2.74 -32.89
C SER A 24 20.19 -1.34 -33.21
N ASP A 25 18.89 -1.11 -32.93
CA ASP A 25 18.21 0.18 -33.09
C ASP A 25 17.33 0.42 -31.87
N VAL A 26 17.66 1.44 -31.07
CA VAL A 26 16.93 1.86 -29.87
C VAL A 26 15.82 2.88 -30.15
N THR A 27 15.66 3.31 -31.37
CA THR A 27 14.60 4.25 -31.79
C THR A 27 13.26 3.57 -32.05
N THR A 28 13.25 2.23 -32.11
CA THR A 28 12.03 1.43 -32.29
C THR A 28 11.07 1.65 -31.12
N LYS A 29 9.76 1.64 -31.42
CA LYS A 29 8.69 1.74 -30.45
C LYS A 29 8.15 0.37 -30.01
N ASP A 30 8.93 -0.70 -30.22
CA ASP A 30 8.50 -2.05 -29.86
C ASP A 30 8.40 -2.24 -28.35
N CYS A 31 7.15 -2.33 -27.85
CA CYS A 31 6.79 -2.60 -26.47
C CYS A 31 6.15 -3.99 -26.27
N GLU A 32 6.34 -4.92 -27.20
CA GLU A 32 5.83 -6.28 -27.06
C GLU A 32 6.52 -7.01 -25.89
N ILE A 33 5.72 -7.71 -25.08
CA ILE A 33 6.23 -8.59 -24.01
C ILE A 33 6.67 -9.92 -24.63
N THR A 34 7.91 -9.98 -25.07
CA THR A 34 8.53 -11.21 -25.61
C THR A 34 8.87 -12.21 -24.51
N ASN A 35 9.22 -13.44 -24.88
CA ASN A 35 9.70 -14.44 -23.91
C ASN A 35 10.97 -13.98 -23.16
N THR A 36 11.83 -13.22 -23.82
CA THR A 36 13.02 -12.62 -23.20
C THR A 36 12.60 -11.61 -22.12
N VAL A 37 11.69 -10.68 -22.41
CA VAL A 37 11.18 -9.70 -21.44
C VAL A 37 10.55 -10.39 -20.21
N ARG A 38 9.73 -11.43 -20.45
CA ARG A 38 9.17 -12.26 -19.36
C ARG A 38 10.28 -12.91 -18.52
N SER A 39 11.29 -13.45 -19.17
CA SER A 39 12.42 -14.10 -18.47
C SER A 39 13.18 -13.11 -17.60
N LEU A 40 13.52 -11.92 -18.13
CA LEU A 40 14.18 -10.85 -17.39
C LEU A 40 13.37 -10.41 -16.16
N GLY A 41 12.07 -10.16 -16.35
CA GLY A 41 11.18 -9.71 -15.26
C GLY A 41 10.98 -10.74 -14.14
N LYS A 42 11.12 -12.04 -14.45
CA LYS A 42 11.00 -13.15 -13.48
C LYS A 42 12.27 -13.44 -12.69
N THR A 43 13.42 -12.85 -13.05
CA THR A 43 14.68 -13.08 -12.33
C THR A 43 14.60 -12.63 -10.88
N LYS A 44 15.49 -13.14 -10.06
CA LYS A 44 15.55 -12.76 -8.63
C LYS A 44 15.85 -11.27 -8.50
N ARG A 45 15.16 -10.57 -7.61
CA ARG A 45 15.45 -9.17 -7.25
C ARG A 45 16.91 -9.02 -6.81
N GLY A 46 17.58 -7.99 -7.32
CA GLY A 46 18.99 -7.72 -7.05
C GLY A 46 19.95 -8.35 -8.05
N SER A 47 19.48 -9.15 -9.03
CA SER A 47 20.31 -9.63 -10.13
C SER A 47 20.68 -8.55 -11.15
N GLY A 48 19.91 -7.44 -11.18
CA GLY A 48 20.02 -6.37 -12.18
C GLY A 48 19.17 -6.58 -13.43
N GLU A 49 18.82 -7.82 -13.75
CA GLU A 49 18.08 -8.18 -14.96
C GLU A 49 16.65 -7.62 -14.99
N ASP A 50 16.01 -7.57 -13.79
CA ASP A 50 14.64 -7.08 -13.64
C ASP A 50 14.55 -5.57 -13.36
N ASN A 51 15.63 -4.80 -13.59
CA ASN A 51 15.66 -3.36 -13.29
C ASN A 51 14.64 -2.54 -14.06
N PHE A 52 14.23 -2.97 -15.26
CA PHE A 52 13.20 -2.29 -16.02
C PHE A 52 11.85 -2.19 -15.27
N LEU A 53 11.57 -3.12 -14.35
CA LEU A 53 10.39 -3.07 -13.50
C LEU A 53 10.37 -1.84 -12.57
N ASN A 54 11.52 -1.24 -12.28
CA ASN A 54 11.59 -0.01 -11.51
C ASN A 54 11.10 1.21 -12.32
N GLY A 55 11.09 1.11 -13.66
CA GLY A 55 10.54 2.13 -14.56
C GLY A 55 9.02 2.10 -14.68
N VAL A 56 8.36 1.02 -14.27
CA VAL A 56 6.89 0.93 -14.26
C VAL A 56 6.34 1.50 -12.97
N LEU A 57 5.93 2.77 -13.01
CA LEU A 57 5.45 3.47 -11.81
C LEU A 57 3.97 3.17 -11.55
N VAL A 58 3.62 3.12 -10.27
CA VAL A 58 2.24 2.90 -9.80
C VAL A 58 1.91 3.95 -8.77
N SER A 59 0.81 4.68 -8.95
CA SER A 59 0.26 5.58 -7.95
C SER A 59 -1.13 5.11 -7.49
N PHE A 60 -1.46 5.26 -6.23
CA PHE A 60 -2.76 4.87 -5.68
C PHE A 60 -3.00 5.48 -4.31
N ASP A 61 -4.27 5.56 -3.92
CA ASP A 61 -4.66 5.89 -2.56
C ASP A 61 -4.88 4.58 -1.79
N LEU A 62 -4.17 4.39 -0.69
CA LEU A 62 -4.29 3.25 0.20
C LEU A 62 -4.93 3.67 1.53
N THR A 63 -6.08 3.08 1.84
CA THR A 63 -6.70 3.14 3.17
C THR A 63 -6.43 1.83 3.90
N CYS A 64 -5.70 1.87 4.97
CA CYS A 64 -5.43 0.68 5.80
C CYS A 64 -5.21 1.06 7.27
N SER A 65 -5.15 0.05 8.13
CA SER A 65 -4.92 0.25 9.56
C SER A 65 -3.53 0.87 9.82
N ASN A 66 -3.42 1.66 10.88
CA ASN A 66 -2.13 2.15 11.35
C ASN A 66 -1.14 1.00 11.62
N LYS A 67 -1.65 -0.17 11.98
CA LYS A 67 -0.81 -1.38 12.12
C LYS A 67 -0.15 -1.79 10.81
N MET A 68 -0.86 -1.75 9.69
CA MET A 68 -0.28 -2.03 8.37
C MET A 68 0.66 -0.90 7.93
N TRP A 69 0.35 0.37 8.22
CA TRP A 69 1.18 1.53 7.88
C TRP A 69 2.60 1.41 8.41
N ILE A 70 2.77 1.09 9.69
CA ILE A 70 4.08 0.90 10.34
C ILE A 70 4.96 -0.14 9.60
N GLU A 71 4.33 -1.13 8.99
CA GLU A 71 5.04 -2.14 8.20
C GLU A 71 5.30 -1.67 6.76
N PHE A 72 4.39 -0.88 6.20
CA PHE A 72 4.47 -0.35 4.84
C PHE A 72 5.55 0.73 4.71
N GLU A 73 5.69 1.62 5.69
CA GLU A 73 6.68 2.70 5.75
C GLU A 73 8.15 2.20 5.71
N ARG A 74 8.38 0.92 5.90
CA ARG A 74 9.72 0.32 5.83
C ARG A 74 10.24 0.14 4.39
N TYR A 75 9.41 0.40 3.38
CA TYR A 75 9.76 0.23 1.97
C TYR A 75 10.21 1.53 1.34
N HIS A 76 11.53 1.66 1.06
CA HIS A 76 12.15 2.88 0.54
C HIS A 76 11.62 3.38 -0.81
N PHE A 77 11.12 2.47 -1.67
CA PHE A 77 10.59 2.81 -2.98
C PHE A 77 9.06 2.76 -3.02
N ALA A 78 8.42 3.00 -1.89
CA ALA A 78 6.99 3.17 -1.73
C ALA A 78 6.76 4.47 -0.96
N GLU A 79 6.80 5.58 -1.72
CA GLU A 79 6.76 6.94 -1.16
C GLU A 79 5.34 7.31 -0.73
N ILE A 80 5.20 7.74 0.51
CA ILE A 80 3.97 8.35 1.03
C ILE A 80 4.01 9.84 0.66
N ILE A 81 3.23 10.22 -0.34
CA ILE A 81 3.19 11.61 -0.83
C ILE A 81 2.48 12.52 0.16
N SER A 82 1.36 12.05 0.70
CA SER A 82 0.59 12.72 1.73
C SER A 82 -0.38 11.75 2.39
N SER A 83 -0.71 11.97 3.65
CA SER A 83 -1.63 11.11 4.41
C SER A 83 -2.60 11.91 5.27
N GLN A 84 -3.71 11.27 5.65
CA GLN A 84 -4.57 11.79 6.72
C GLN A 84 -3.78 11.86 8.03
N SER A 85 -4.01 12.92 8.77
CA SER A 85 -3.34 13.18 10.05
C SER A 85 -4.28 12.98 11.22
N THR A 86 -3.95 12.10 12.15
CA THR A 86 -4.65 11.99 13.43
C THR A 86 -4.48 13.27 14.25
N MET A 87 -3.31 13.94 14.17
CA MET A 87 -3.04 15.21 14.87
C MET A 87 -4.00 16.35 14.49
N HIS A 88 -4.60 16.31 13.30
CA HIS A 88 -5.50 17.38 12.84
C HIS A 88 -6.95 16.93 12.72
N ARG A 89 -7.21 15.64 12.71
CA ARG A 89 -8.53 15.12 12.37
C ARG A 89 -9.06 14.03 13.30
N ILE A 90 -8.42 13.82 14.45
CA ILE A 90 -8.80 12.69 15.32
C ILE A 90 -10.30 12.72 15.70
N THR A 91 -10.84 13.87 16.05
CA THR A 91 -12.25 13.99 16.43
C THR A 91 -13.17 13.55 15.30
N ARG A 92 -12.93 14.04 14.08
CA ARG A 92 -13.73 13.68 12.90
C ARG A 92 -13.55 12.21 12.49
N LEU A 93 -12.34 11.67 12.57
CA LEU A 93 -12.08 10.25 12.29
C LEU A 93 -12.86 9.33 13.24
N LEU A 94 -12.99 9.73 14.52
CA LEU A 94 -13.79 9.00 15.48
C LEU A 94 -15.28 9.09 15.20
N GLU A 95 -15.80 10.26 14.80
CA GLU A 95 -17.18 10.44 14.36
C GLU A 95 -17.52 9.59 13.13
N GLU A 96 -16.61 9.50 12.18
CA GLU A 96 -16.72 8.69 10.96
C GLU A 96 -16.55 7.17 11.23
N ASN A 97 -16.18 6.76 12.45
CA ASN A 97 -15.99 5.37 12.88
C ASN A 97 -15.04 4.58 11.96
N VAL A 98 -13.90 5.16 11.57
CA VAL A 98 -12.92 4.61 10.62
C VAL A 98 -12.01 3.56 11.27
N PHE A 99 -12.58 2.48 11.74
CA PHE A 99 -11.85 1.41 12.41
C PHE A 99 -11.86 0.11 11.62
N ASN A 100 -10.75 -0.62 11.72
CA ASN A 100 -10.67 -2.00 11.27
C ASN A 100 -11.66 -2.90 12.03
N GLU A 101 -12.18 -3.92 11.37
CA GLU A 101 -13.16 -4.88 11.92
C GLU A 101 -12.72 -5.60 13.20
N TYR A 102 -11.42 -5.65 13.50
CA TYR A 102 -10.86 -6.29 14.69
C TYR A 102 -10.72 -5.35 15.90
N VAL A 103 -11.12 -4.08 15.79
CA VAL A 103 -11.11 -3.17 16.96
C VAL A 103 -12.30 -3.48 17.84
N ASP A 104 -12.02 -3.82 19.11
CA ASP A 104 -13.05 -4.13 20.13
C ASP A 104 -13.99 -2.94 20.37
N GLU A 105 -15.30 -3.19 20.44
CA GLU A 105 -16.31 -2.14 20.65
C GLU A 105 -16.09 -1.35 21.94
N ARG A 106 -15.59 -2.00 23.01
CA ARG A 106 -15.28 -1.33 24.28
C ARG A 106 -14.23 -0.24 24.13
N ILE A 107 -13.24 -0.43 23.22
CA ILE A 107 -12.23 0.59 22.92
C ILE A 107 -12.89 1.78 22.20
N LYS A 108 -13.79 1.51 21.26
CA LYS A 108 -14.54 2.55 20.56
C LYS A 108 -15.43 3.34 21.53
N ASP A 109 -16.07 2.68 22.49
CA ASP A 109 -16.90 3.34 23.50
C ASP A 109 -16.07 4.24 24.42
N VAL A 110 -14.90 3.80 24.89
CA VAL A 110 -13.97 4.65 25.64
C VAL A 110 -13.58 5.90 24.83
N LEU A 111 -13.31 5.76 23.53
CA LEU A 111 -12.96 6.89 22.68
C LEU A 111 -14.15 7.85 22.47
N LYS A 112 -15.39 7.34 22.37
CA LYS A 112 -16.62 8.17 22.33
C LYS A 112 -16.80 8.97 23.62
N ASP A 113 -16.54 8.35 24.78
CA ASP A 113 -16.63 9.04 26.07
C ASP A 113 -15.60 10.18 26.16
N ILE A 114 -14.36 9.95 25.75
CA ILE A 114 -13.32 11.00 25.70
C ILE A 114 -13.69 12.09 24.69
N LEU A 115 -14.25 11.73 23.54
CA LEU A 115 -14.71 12.68 22.53
C LEU A 115 -15.84 13.57 23.07
N SER A 116 -16.75 12.99 23.84
CA SER A 116 -17.81 13.75 24.54
C SER A 116 -17.22 14.74 25.54
N GLN A 117 -16.22 14.34 26.33
CA GLN A 117 -15.51 15.24 27.24
C GLN A 117 -14.80 16.37 26.47
N TYR A 118 -14.21 16.10 25.31
CA TYR A 118 -13.61 17.13 24.47
C TYR A 118 -14.62 18.20 24.02
N TYR A 119 -15.85 17.80 23.65
CA TYR A 119 -16.89 18.72 23.24
C TYR A 119 -17.57 19.47 24.38
N MET A 120 -17.64 18.85 25.58
CA MET A 120 -18.23 19.42 26.78
C MET A 120 -17.26 20.24 27.63
N ALA A 121 -15.97 20.31 27.26
CA ALA A 121 -14.95 21.02 28.00
C ALA A 121 -15.26 22.52 28.10
N ASP A 122 -15.30 23.04 29.33
CA ASP A 122 -15.58 24.44 29.62
C ASP A 122 -14.34 25.33 29.47
N THR A 123 -13.16 24.75 29.66
CA THR A 123 -11.87 25.47 29.56
C THR A 123 -10.99 24.98 28.41
N PRO A 124 -10.11 25.85 27.86
CA PRO A 124 -9.12 25.44 26.87
C PRO A 124 -8.19 24.32 27.36
N GLU A 125 -7.86 24.31 28.62
CA GLU A 125 -6.99 23.32 29.27
C GLU A 125 -7.65 21.95 29.28
N GLU A 126 -8.91 21.84 29.73
CA GLU A 126 -9.68 20.59 29.71
C GLU A 126 -9.85 20.07 28.28
N ARG A 127 -10.15 20.95 27.33
CA ARG A 127 -10.27 20.58 25.90
C ARG A 127 -8.96 20.02 25.35
N LYS A 128 -7.84 20.66 25.69
CA LYS A 128 -6.50 20.20 25.30
C LYS A 128 -6.18 18.84 25.90
N GLU A 129 -6.49 18.62 27.19
CA GLU A 129 -6.27 17.35 27.85
C GLU A 129 -7.10 16.22 27.20
N ALA A 130 -8.40 16.44 26.98
CA ALA A 130 -9.25 15.48 26.30
C ALA A 130 -8.74 15.16 24.88
N TYR A 131 -8.27 16.19 24.14
CA TYR A 131 -7.68 16.00 22.81
C TYR A 131 -6.43 15.11 22.85
N LEU A 132 -5.52 15.34 23.79
CA LEU A 132 -4.32 14.50 23.96
C LEU A 132 -4.70 13.07 24.34
N ARG A 133 -5.70 12.90 25.20
CA ARG A 133 -6.22 11.57 25.55
C ARG A 133 -6.77 10.83 24.32
N LEU A 134 -7.46 11.50 23.40
CA LEU A 134 -7.87 10.90 22.11
C LEU A 134 -6.66 10.44 21.31
N LEU A 135 -5.64 11.30 21.14
CA LEU A 135 -4.46 10.99 20.34
C LEU A 135 -3.66 9.80 20.88
N TYR A 136 -3.49 9.72 22.18
CA TYR A 136 -2.67 8.66 22.80
C TYR A 136 -3.43 7.35 23.05
N ASN A 137 -4.76 7.34 22.96
CA ASN A 137 -5.57 6.15 23.16
C ASN A 137 -6.16 5.56 21.88
N VAL A 138 -5.96 6.20 20.72
CA VAL A 138 -6.43 5.65 19.46
C VAL A 138 -5.74 4.32 19.15
N PRO A 139 -6.49 3.24 18.85
CA PRO A 139 -5.91 1.92 18.62
C PRO A 139 -5.19 1.85 17.26
N SER A 140 -4.21 0.96 17.14
CA SER A 140 -3.52 0.68 15.86
C SER A 140 -4.45 0.19 14.74
N GLY A 141 -5.69 -0.15 15.06
CA GLY A 141 -6.71 -0.51 14.10
C GLY A 141 -7.47 0.67 13.49
N ILE A 142 -7.13 1.93 13.83
CA ILE A 142 -7.68 3.08 13.09
C ILE A 142 -7.21 3.02 11.63
N GLU A 143 -8.12 3.24 10.68
CA GLU A 143 -7.80 3.23 9.25
C GLU A 143 -7.55 4.66 8.76
N LEU A 144 -6.42 4.86 8.09
CA LEU A 144 -6.00 6.13 7.51
C LEU A 144 -5.73 5.96 6.02
N THR A 145 -5.95 7.00 5.25
CA THR A 145 -5.67 7.02 3.82
C THR A 145 -4.42 7.83 3.53
N ALA A 146 -3.55 7.29 2.67
CA ALA A 146 -2.43 8.03 2.10
C ALA A 146 -2.35 7.80 0.59
N HIS A 147 -1.82 8.80 -0.13
CA HIS A 147 -1.42 8.67 -1.52
C HIS A 147 -0.01 8.12 -1.61
N ILE A 148 0.14 7.03 -2.37
CA ILE A 148 1.38 6.28 -2.51
C ILE A 148 1.86 6.34 -3.96
N VAL A 149 3.18 6.46 -4.14
CA VAL A 149 3.85 6.22 -5.42
C VAL A 149 4.91 5.15 -5.23
N THR A 150 4.88 4.15 -6.08
CA THR A 150 5.83 3.02 -6.06
C THR A 150 6.09 2.51 -7.48
N ASN A 151 6.71 1.34 -7.61
CA ASN A 151 6.98 0.71 -8.90
C ASN A 151 6.85 -0.82 -8.84
N TYR A 152 6.78 -1.47 -10.01
CA TYR A 152 6.64 -2.93 -10.08
C TYR A 152 7.79 -3.70 -9.42
N GLY A 153 9.02 -3.17 -9.50
CA GLY A 153 10.16 -3.79 -8.83
C GLY A 153 9.99 -3.81 -7.31
N GLN A 154 9.52 -2.70 -6.72
CA GLN A 154 9.24 -2.63 -5.29
C GLN A 154 8.07 -3.53 -4.90
N LEU A 155 6.97 -3.53 -5.67
CA LEU A 155 5.83 -4.41 -5.43
C LEU A 155 6.21 -5.88 -5.47
N LYS A 156 7.09 -6.28 -6.41
CA LYS A 156 7.67 -7.63 -6.47
C LYS A 156 8.48 -7.95 -5.22
N THR A 157 9.30 -7.01 -4.71
CA THR A 157 10.05 -7.18 -3.47
C THR A 157 9.12 -7.38 -2.27
N MET A 158 8.10 -6.54 -2.16
CA MET A 158 7.10 -6.60 -1.09
C MET A 158 6.36 -7.95 -1.10
N TRP A 159 5.97 -8.46 -2.27
CA TRP A 159 5.37 -9.77 -2.41
C TRP A 159 6.23 -10.86 -1.79
N HIS A 160 7.48 -10.98 -2.20
CA HIS A 160 8.38 -12.01 -1.69
C HIS A 160 8.57 -11.96 -0.17
N GLN A 161 8.42 -10.79 0.43
CA GLN A 161 8.58 -10.61 1.88
C GLN A 161 7.28 -10.80 2.67
N ARG A 162 6.10 -10.59 2.05
CA ARG A 162 4.83 -10.44 2.76
C ARG A 162 3.66 -11.29 2.25
N HIS A 163 3.82 -12.11 1.21
CA HIS A 163 2.70 -12.89 0.65
C HIS A 163 2.03 -13.81 1.69
N ASN A 164 2.81 -14.37 2.63
CA ASN A 164 2.33 -15.20 3.74
C ASN A 164 2.14 -14.42 5.06
N HIS A 165 1.95 -13.11 4.99
CA HIS A 165 1.83 -12.30 6.20
C HIS A 165 0.53 -12.56 6.96
N ARG A 166 0.58 -12.47 8.32
CA ARG A 166 -0.57 -12.73 9.20
C ARG A 166 -1.69 -11.69 9.10
N LEU A 167 -1.34 -10.41 8.80
CA LEU A 167 -2.34 -9.36 8.64
C LEU A 167 -3.15 -9.60 7.36
N PRO A 168 -4.50 -9.71 7.47
CA PRO A 168 -5.36 -9.94 6.30
C PRO A 168 -5.29 -8.83 5.26
N GLU A 169 -4.91 -7.64 5.67
CA GLU A 169 -4.76 -6.47 4.79
C GLU A 169 -3.71 -6.72 3.71
N TRP A 170 -2.58 -7.37 4.02
CA TRP A 170 -1.59 -7.74 3.03
C TRP A 170 -2.16 -8.67 1.96
N ARG A 171 -3.05 -9.60 2.31
CA ARG A 171 -3.71 -10.48 1.31
C ARG A 171 -4.61 -9.69 0.37
N LYS A 172 -5.41 -8.74 0.91
CA LYS A 172 -6.23 -7.83 0.09
C LYS A 172 -5.36 -6.96 -0.82
N PHE A 173 -4.18 -6.53 -0.34
CA PHE A 173 -3.20 -5.78 -1.13
C PHE A 173 -2.65 -6.60 -2.29
N TRP A 174 -2.32 -7.88 -2.04
CA TRP A 174 -1.85 -8.79 -3.09
C TRP A 174 -2.94 -9.08 -4.13
N ASP A 175 -4.16 -9.31 -3.73
CA ASP A 175 -5.28 -9.50 -4.66
C ASP A 175 -5.42 -8.32 -5.62
N TRP A 176 -5.21 -7.08 -5.13
CA TRP A 176 -5.23 -5.89 -5.98
C TRP A 176 -4.00 -5.79 -6.89
N ILE A 177 -2.77 -6.03 -6.40
CA ILE A 177 -1.56 -5.97 -7.22
C ILE A 177 -1.65 -6.90 -8.43
N LEU A 178 -2.22 -8.08 -8.26
CA LEU A 178 -2.41 -9.04 -9.34
C LEU A 178 -3.41 -8.57 -10.43
N THR A 179 -4.15 -7.49 -10.17
CA THR A 179 -5.01 -6.85 -11.19
C THR A 179 -4.28 -5.78 -12.02
N LEU A 180 -3.05 -5.40 -11.64
CA LEU A 180 -2.30 -4.39 -12.36
C LEU A 180 -1.87 -4.88 -13.76
N PRO A 181 -1.86 -4.00 -14.78
CA PRO A 181 -1.52 -4.36 -16.15
C PRO A 181 -0.20 -5.11 -16.26
N SER A 182 -0.23 -6.29 -16.86
CA SER A 182 0.94 -7.15 -17.11
C SER A 182 1.81 -7.50 -15.89
N PHE A 183 1.38 -7.17 -14.66
CA PHE A 183 2.20 -7.40 -13.45
C PHE A 183 2.54 -8.88 -13.28
N SER A 184 1.55 -9.76 -13.32
CA SER A 184 1.76 -11.22 -13.18
C SER A 184 2.62 -11.78 -14.32
N GLU A 185 2.37 -11.34 -15.54
CA GLU A 185 3.12 -11.77 -16.72
C GLU A 185 4.61 -11.42 -16.64
N LEU A 186 4.91 -10.18 -16.20
CA LEU A 186 6.28 -9.68 -16.11
C LEU A 186 7.02 -10.21 -14.89
N THR A 187 6.35 -10.37 -13.76
CA THR A 187 7.01 -10.76 -12.50
C THR A 187 7.00 -12.26 -12.23
N GLY A 188 6.10 -13.00 -12.90
CA GLY A 188 5.85 -14.42 -12.61
C GLY A 188 5.10 -14.65 -11.29
N ILE A 189 4.59 -13.59 -10.67
CA ILE A 189 3.81 -13.66 -9.45
C ILE A 189 2.35 -13.94 -9.83
N GLU A 190 1.80 -15.03 -9.33
CA GLU A 190 0.44 -15.47 -9.58
C GLU A 190 -0.29 -15.71 -8.26
N LYS A 191 -1.61 -15.75 -8.32
CA LYS A 191 -2.42 -16.13 -7.16
C LYS A 191 -2.11 -17.58 -6.81
N GLU A 192 -1.75 -17.85 -5.57
CA GLU A 192 -1.57 -19.21 -5.08
C GLU A 192 -2.86 -19.98 -5.31
N LYS A 193 -2.77 -21.11 -6.03
CA LYS A 193 -3.88 -22.06 -6.11
C LYS A 193 -4.07 -22.58 -4.68
N LYS A 194 -5.20 -22.26 -4.06
CA LYS A 194 -5.60 -22.94 -2.83
C LYS A 194 -5.64 -24.44 -3.17
N ASN A 195 -4.68 -25.19 -2.67
CA ASN A 195 -4.84 -26.65 -2.64
C ASN A 195 -6.11 -26.90 -1.83
N ALA A 196 -7.14 -27.39 -2.51
CA ALA A 196 -8.35 -27.87 -1.89
C ALA A 196 -8.03 -29.24 -1.30
N ASP A 197 -7.24 -29.26 -0.21
CA ASP A 197 -7.01 -30.45 0.60
C ASP A 197 -6.36 -30.00 1.91
N ASN A 198 -7.20 -29.73 2.92
CA ASN A 198 -7.03 -30.18 4.32
C ASN A 198 -8.24 -29.71 5.14
#